data_f47a744cea6d2ff5b8541384b46fff99
#
_entry.id   f47a744cea6d2ff5b8541384b46fff99
#
_cell.length_a   1.000
_cell.length_b   1.000
_cell.length_c   1.000
_cell.angle_alpha   90.00
_cell.angle_beta   90.00
_cell.angle_gamma   90.00
#
_symmetry.space_group_name_H-M   'P 1'
#
loop_
_entity.id
_entity.type
_entity.pdbx_description
1 polymer ?
#
loop_
_entity_poly.entity_id
_entity_poly.type
_entity_poly.pdbx_seq_one_letter_code
_entity_poly.pdbx_strand_id
1 'polypeptide(L)'
;MRPSTAVALAAVALAACARPAPPPPAPDLALPGERHLRHLRQLSFGGENAEAYWSFDGTELIFQSTRDGRDCDQEYVMRPDGTNVRMVSTGRGIVTCGYFFPDGSRILYASTHESMGPACPPKPDRSQGYVWPLYDYQLYTAKPDGTDVRPLAPAPGSYNAEATVSKDGWVVFTSTRDGDLDLYKVRLDGTGLQRLTTTPGYDGGAFFSPDGKRIVYRASRPVPGPEEDDYRALLAQKLVRPSRLEIWVMNADGTDQHQVTHVGAANFAPFFHPDGRRIIFASNVKDPRGPNFDLYLVNDDGTGLEQVTTYDGFDGFPMFSPDGRRLVFASNRNGKKVGETNVFIADWVE
;
A
#
# COMPACT_ATOMS: atom_id res chain seq x y z
N MET A 1 25.15 -29.47 -86.19
CA MET A 1 25.42 -29.74 -84.76
C MET A 1 24.99 -28.51 -83.95
N ARG A 2 23.94 -28.62 -83.20
CA ARG A 2 23.47 -27.54 -82.27
C ARG A 2 23.72 -27.99 -80.88
N PRO A 3 24.26 -27.15 -79.96
CA PRO A 3 24.43 -27.55 -78.55
C PRO A 3 23.13 -27.35 -77.76
N SER A 4 22.78 -28.38 -77.00
CA SER A 4 21.64 -28.35 -76.03
C SER A 4 22.05 -27.60 -74.81
N THR A 5 21.33 -26.58 -74.42
CA THR A 5 21.47 -25.85 -73.15
C THR A 5 20.60 -26.52 -72.09
N ALA A 6 21.22 -27.09 -71.08
CA ALA A 6 20.53 -27.62 -69.88
C ALA A 6 20.24 -26.47 -68.94
N VAL A 7 18.96 -26.26 -68.62
CA VAL A 7 18.49 -25.29 -67.59
C VAL A 7 18.43 -26.04 -66.23
N ALA A 8 19.28 -25.62 -65.29
CA ALA A 8 19.25 -26.14 -63.92
C ALA A 8 18.21 -25.33 -63.14
N LEU A 9 17.13 -25.99 -62.67
CA LEU A 9 16.18 -25.46 -61.70
C LEU A 9 16.80 -25.53 -60.29
N ALA A 10 17.08 -24.36 -59.70
CA ALA A 10 17.44 -24.29 -58.28
C ALA A 10 16.16 -24.24 -57.44
N ALA A 11 15.94 -25.28 -56.65
CA ALA A 11 14.88 -25.36 -55.66
C ALA A 11 15.28 -24.52 -54.40
N VAL A 12 14.64 -23.39 -54.18
CA VAL A 12 14.79 -22.61 -52.96
C VAL A 12 13.94 -23.25 -51.84
N ALA A 13 14.60 -23.93 -50.91
CA ALA A 13 13.94 -24.44 -49.69
C ALA A 13 13.66 -23.28 -48.72
N LEU A 14 12.40 -22.86 -48.59
CA LEU A 14 11.94 -21.97 -47.54
C LEU A 14 12.01 -22.68 -46.19
N ALA A 15 13.04 -22.38 -45.39
CA ALA A 15 13.10 -22.78 -44.00
C ALA A 15 12.06 -21.94 -43.21
N ALA A 16 10.92 -22.54 -42.86
CA ALA A 16 9.96 -21.95 -41.96
C ALA A 16 10.61 -21.84 -40.54
N CYS A 17 10.97 -20.63 -40.17
CA CYS A 17 11.37 -20.35 -38.76
C CYS A 17 10.18 -20.65 -37.86
N ALA A 18 10.17 -21.82 -37.23
CA ALA A 18 9.23 -22.13 -36.16
C ALA A 18 9.47 -21.12 -35.03
N ARG A 19 8.44 -20.34 -34.67
CA ARG A 19 8.47 -19.51 -33.47
C ARG A 19 8.69 -20.43 -32.27
N PRO A 20 9.64 -20.10 -31.36
CA PRO A 20 9.78 -20.88 -30.13
C PRO A 20 8.43 -20.89 -29.37
N ALA A 21 8.07 -22.03 -28.82
CA ALA A 21 6.88 -22.15 -28.00
C ALA A 21 6.97 -21.14 -26.84
N PRO A 22 5.86 -20.49 -26.47
CA PRO A 22 5.85 -19.60 -25.31
C PRO A 22 6.34 -20.38 -24.07
N PRO A 23 7.11 -19.76 -23.18
CA PRO A 23 7.54 -20.40 -21.95
C PRO A 23 6.28 -20.89 -21.17
N PRO A 24 6.39 -22.00 -20.42
CA PRO A 24 5.29 -22.46 -19.58
C PRO A 24 4.87 -21.34 -18.62
N PRO A 25 3.58 -21.23 -18.30
CA PRO A 25 3.11 -20.25 -17.34
C PRO A 25 3.84 -20.43 -16.01
N ALA A 26 4.16 -19.31 -15.34
CA ALA A 26 4.74 -19.35 -14.00
C ALA A 26 3.80 -20.15 -13.06
N PRO A 27 4.35 -20.91 -12.09
CA PRO A 27 3.53 -21.65 -11.15
C PRO A 27 2.61 -20.67 -10.37
N ASP A 28 1.38 -21.08 -10.14
CA ASP A 28 0.46 -20.38 -9.25
C ASP A 28 0.97 -20.52 -7.81
N LEU A 29 1.15 -19.41 -7.12
CA LEU A 29 1.66 -19.37 -5.75
C LEU A 29 0.54 -19.34 -4.69
N ALA A 30 -0.73 -19.40 -5.09
CA ALA A 30 -1.86 -19.49 -4.18
C ALA A 30 -1.82 -20.81 -3.38
N LEU A 31 -2.07 -20.70 -2.08
CA LEU A 31 -2.09 -21.83 -1.17
C LEU A 31 -3.46 -22.51 -1.12
N PRO A 32 -3.54 -23.79 -0.70
CA PRO A 32 -4.80 -24.44 -0.42
C PRO A 32 -5.63 -23.63 0.59
N GLY A 33 -6.89 -23.32 0.24
CA GLY A 33 -7.78 -22.49 1.07
C GLY A 33 -7.85 -21.01 0.66
N GLU A 34 -6.90 -20.50 -0.12
CA GLU A 34 -6.94 -19.13 -0.67
C GLU A 34 -7.90 -19.07 -1.87
N ARG A 35 -9.19 -19.30 -1.61
CA ARG A 35 -10.21 -19.56 -2.65
C ARG A 35 -10.48 -18.37 -3.58
N HIS A 36 -10.16 -17.15 -3.13
CA HIS A 36 -10.34 -15.92 -3.91
C HIS A 36 -9.17 -15.60 -4.82
N LEU A 37 -8.02 -16.29 -4.68
CA LEU A 37 -6.80 -16.01 -5.42
C LEU A 37 -6.59 -17.04 -6.52
N ARG A 38 -6.30 -16.57 -7.73
CA ARG A 38 -5.86 -17.40 -8.87
C ARG A 38 -4.67 -16.74 -9.54
N HIS A 39 -3.81 -17.56 -10.14
CA HIS A 39 -2.60 -17.09 -10.83
C HIS A 39 -1.76 -16.13 -10.00
N LEU A 40 -1.68 -16.40 -8.69
CA LEU A 40 -0.88 -15.62 -7.75
C LEU A 40 0.58 -15.66 -8.17
N ARG A 41 1.18 -14.50 -8.35
CA ARG A 41 2.58 -14.36 -8.77
C ARG A 41 3.26 -13.22 -8.03
N GLN A 42 4.57 -13.36 -7.87
CA GLN A 42 5.43 -12.36 -7.24
C GLN A 42 5.92 -11.35 -8.29
N LEU A 43 5.87 -10.05 -7.95
CA LEU A 43 6.26 -8.95 -8.84
C LEU A 43 7.60 -8.30 -8.46
N SER A 44 8.00 -8.35 -7.18
CA SER A 44 9.27 -7.81 -6.70
C SER A 44 10.10 -8.89 -6.03
N PHE A 45 11.42 -8.72 -5.97
CA PHE A 45 12.34 -9.72 -5.47
C PHE A 45 13.45 -9.07 -4.66
N GLY A 46 13.60 -9.48 -3.40
CA GLY A 46 14.62 -8.98 -2.47
C GLY A 46 14.31 -7.60 -1.90
N GLY A 47 14.87 -7.29 -0.72
CA GLY A 47 14.61 -6.07 0.04
C GLY A 47 13.27 -6.10 0.78
N GLU A 48 12.89 -4.95 1.31
CA GLU A 48 11.57 -4.72 1.91
C GLU A 48 10.74 -3.98 0.86
N ASN A 49 9.64 -4.60 0.39
CA ASN A 49 8.72 -4.02 -0.60
C ASN A 49 7.31 -4.10 -0.03
N ALA A 50 6.61 -2.97 0.04
CA ALA A 50 5.29 -2.88 0.64
C ALA A 50 4.43 -1.79 -0.02
N GLU A 51 3.16 -1.72 0.39
CA GLU A 51 2.24 -0.65 0.05
C GLU A 51 2.13 -0.42 -1.46
N ALA A 52 1.89 -1.52 -2.21
CA ALA A 52 1.71 -1.44 -3.65
C ALA A 52 0.27 -1.03 -3.98
N TYR A 53 0.11 0.14 -4.59
CA TYR A 53 -1.19 0.73 -4.90
C TYR A 53 -1.35 1.00 -6.39
N TRP A 54 -2.57 0.75 -6.89
CA TRP A 54 -2.90 0.90 -8.30
C TRP A 54 -3.04 2.37 -8.72
N SER A 55 -2.58 2.67 -9.94
CA SER A 55 -3.03 3.87 -10.65
C SER A 55 -4.53 3.77 -10.98
N PHE A 56 -5.21 4.92 -11.10
CA PHE A 56 -6.65 4.94 -11.34
C PHE A 56 -7.06 4.33 -12.69
N ASP A 57 -6.15 4.29 -13.67
CA ASP A 57 -6.34 3.63 -14.96
C ASP A 57 -5.94 2.14 -14.96
N GLY A 58 -5.36 1.64 -13.85
CA GLY A 58 -4.95 0.24 -13.69
C GLY A 58 -3.71 -0.16 -14.48
N THR A 59 -2.92 0.80 -14.97
CA THR A 59 -1.74 0.53 -15.82
C THR A 59 -0.44 0.47 -15.07
N GLU A 60 -0.36 1.03 -13.86
CA GLU A 60 0.83 1.07 -13.02
C GLU A 60 0.51 0.76 -11.55
N LEU A 61 1.56 0.36 -10.82
CA LEU A 61 1.59 0.21 -9.37
C LEU A 61 2.66 1.14 -8.82
N ILE A 62 2.35 1.92 -7.77
CA ILE A 62 3.33 2.63 -6.96
C ILE A 62 3.58 1.83 -5.69
N PHE A 63 4.83 1.74 -5.21
CA PHE A 63 5.17 0.95 -4.03
C PHE A 63 6.45 1.46 -3.38
N GLN A 64 6.57 1.31 -2.06
CA GLN A 64 7.80 1.62 -1.34
C GLN A 64 8.76 0.42 -1.33
N SER A 65 10.07 0.70 -1.38
CA SER A 65 11.10 -0.34 -1.46
C SER A 65 12.45 0.13 -0.97
N THR A 66 13.19 -0.79 -0.29
CA THR A 66 14.61 -0.66 0.08
C THR A 66 15.55 -1.24 -0.97
N ARG A 67 15.26 -1.12 -2.26
CA ARG A 67 16.10 -1.64 -3.35
C ARG A 67 17.26 -0.70 -3.71
N ASP A 68 18.10 -1.13 -4.66
CA ASP A 68 19.20 -0.35 -5.22
C ASP A 68 20.27 0.05 -4.19
N GLY A 69 20.48 -0.82 -3.17
CA GLY A 69 21.50 -0.60 -2.12
C GLY A 69 21.16 0.53 -1.14
N ARG A 70 19.86 0.87 -1.01
CA ARG A 70 19.40 1.91 -0.08
C ARG A 70 19.13 1.35 1.31
N ASP A 71 19.37 2.17 2.32
CA ASP A 71 19.18 1.81 3.73
C ASP A 71 17.75 2.05 4.23
N CYS A 72 16.93 2.78 3.47
CA CYS A 72 15.51 3.06 3.77
C CYS A 72 14.67 3.20 2.51
N ASP A 73 13.37 3.15 2.70
CA ASP A 73 12.38 3.11 1.64
C ASP A 73 12.41 4.36 0.76
N GLN A 74 12.21 4.12 -0.52
CA GLN A 74 11.89 5.10 -1.55
C GLN A 74 10.66 4.63 -2.34
N GLU A 75 9.96 5.55 -3.00
CA GLU A 75 8.85 5.22 -3.87
C GLU A 75 9.32 4.84 -5.27
N TYR A 76 8.76 3.75 -5.74
CA TYR A 76 8.96 3.21 -7.08
C TYR A 76 7.63 3.00 -7.77
N VAL A 77 7.67 3.00 -9.10
CA VAL A 77 6.53 2.63 -9.94
C VAL A 77 6.94 1.47 -10.83
N MET A 78 6.01 0.54 -11.07
CA MET A 78 6.18 -0.58 -12.00
C MET A 78 4.88 -0.87 -12.75
N ARG A 79 4.95 -1.64 -13.84
CA ARG A 79 3.77 -2.21 -14.48
C ARG A 79 3.23 -3.40 -13.66
N PRO A 80 1.94 -3.77 -13.82
CA PRO A 80 1.34 -4.91 -13.12
C PRO A 80 1.91 -6.28 -13.51
N ASP A 81 2.80 -6.34 -14.46
CA ASP A 81 3.59 -7.52 -14.81
C ASP A 81 4.96 -7.58 -14.12
N GLY A 82 5.29 -6.58 -13.27
CA GLY A 82 6.55 -6.44 -12.57
C GLY A 82 7.66 -5.78 -13.40
N THR A 83 7.37 -5.34 -14.61
CA THR A 83 8.35 -4.68 -15.51
C THR A 83 8.36 -3.16 -15.35
N ASN A 84 9.33 -2.50 -15.98
CA ASN A 84 9.47 -1.04 -16.02
C ASN A 84 9.57 -0.40 -14.63
N VAL A 85 10.32 -1.03 -13.72
CA VAL A 85 10.53 -0.51 -12.37
C VAL A 85 11.39 0.74 -12.43
N ARG A 86 10.91 1.84 -11.83
CA ARG A 86 11.63 3.12 -11.77
C ARG A 86 11.36 3.82 -10.44
N MET A 87 12.39 4.46 -9.87
CA MET A 87 12.23 5.32 -8.69
C MET A 87 11.55 6.62 -9.09
N VAL A 88 10.61 7.10 -8.25
CA VAL A 88 9.85 8.33 -8.48
C VAL A 88 9.89 9.30 -7.30
N SER A 89 10.58 8.95 -6.23
CA SER A 89 10.90 9.84 -5.11
C SER A 89 12.30 10.43 -5.25
N THR A 90 12.69 11.32 -4.33
CA THR A 90 13.95 12.09 -4.41
C THR A 90 15.21 11.28 -4.21
N GLY A 91 15.12 10.05 -3.71
CA GLY A 91 16.27 9.24 -3.29
C GLY A 91 16.93 9.73 -1.99
N ARG A 92 16.28 10.63 -1.25
CA ARG A 92 16.79 11.27 -0.02
C ARG A 92 15.78 11.10 1.11
N GLY A 93 16.28 10.95 2.36
CA GLY A 93 15.44 10.67 3.52
C GLY A 93 14.74 9.31 3.40
N ILE A 94 13.77 9.06 4.24
CA ILE A 94 12.83 7.92 4.12
C ILE A 94 11.52 8.40 3.51
N VAL A 95 10.92 7.55 2.67
CA VAL A 95 9.68 7.82 1.95
C VAL A 95 8.68 6.71 2.21
N THR A 96 7.38 7.01 2.24
CA THR A 96 6.31 6.02 2.47
C THR A 96 5.00 6.45 1.83
N CYS A 97 4.06 5.50 1.66
CA CYS A 97 2.67 5.73 1.30
C CYS A 97 2.50 6.50 -0.01
N GLY A 98 3.08 5.98 -1.10
CA GLY A 98 2.92 6.56 -2.43
C GLY A 98 1.50 6.36 -2.98
N TYR A 99 0.97 7.35 -3.71
CA TYR A 99 -0.32 7.25 -4.38
C TYR A 99 -0.35 8.04 -5.69
N PHE A 100 -1.30 7.72 -6.57
CA PHE A 100 -1.47 8.43 -7.84
C PHE A 100 -2.56 9.51 -7.76
N PHE A 101 -2.45 10.55 -8.57
CA PHE A 101 -3.55 11.46 -8.86
C PHE A 101 -4.53 10.81 -9.85
N PRO A 102 -5.84 11.13 -9.77
CA PRO A 102 -6.86 10.51 -10.60
C PRO A 102 -6.64 10.69 -12.10
N ASP A 103 -6.08 11.82 -12.51
CA ASP A 103 -5.77 12.16 -13.90
C ASP A 103 -4.38 11.68 -14.37
N GLY A 104 -3.63 11.00 -13.50
CA GLY A 104 -2.27 10.53 -13.78
C GLY A 104 -1.22 11.64 -13.91
N SER A 105 -1.58 12.91 -13.69
CA SER A 105 -0.68 14.05 -13.86
C SER A 105 0.42 14.13 -12.81
N ARG A 106 0.18 13.61 -11.61
CA ARG A 106 1.09 13.62 -10.48
C ARG A 106 0.98 12.36 -9.63
N ILE A 107 1.98 12.18 -8.78
CA ILE A 107 1.99 11.24 -7.65
C ILE A 107 2.05 12.01 -6.34
N LEU A 108 1.66 11.35 -5.26
CA LEU A 108 1.72 11.82 -3.88
C LEU A 108 2.57 10.84 -3.06
N TYR A 109 3.37 11.31 -2.11
CA TYR A 109 4.07 10.47 -1.13
C TYR A 109 4.42 11.28 0.12
N ALA A 110 4.66 10.60 1.23
CA ALA A 110 5.21 11.20 2.44
C ALA A 110 6.73 11.02 2.49
N SER A 111 7.48 12.06 2.89
CA SER A 111 8.94 12.03 2.94
C SER A 111 9.53 12.91 4.02
N THR A 112 10.70 12.51 4.54
CA THR A 112 11.48 13.27 5.53
C THR A 112 12.62 14.07 4.92
N HIS A 113 12.79 14.08 3.60
CA HIS A 113 14.00 14.58 2.93
C HIS A 113 14.30 16.08 3.17
N GLU A 114 13.31 16.90 3.49
CA GLU A 114 13.49 18.29 3.86
C GLU A 114 13.50 18.50 5.38
N SER A 115 12.65 17.79 6.11
CA SER A 115 12.45 17.98 7.56
C SER A 115 13.54 17.34 8.42
N MET A 116 14.06 16.15 8.02
CA MET A 116 15.08 15.40 8.76
C MET A 116 16.39 15.25 7.97
N GLY A 117 16.45 15.80 6.74
CA GLY A 117 17.63 15.78 5.88
C GLY A 117 17.69 14.56 4.94
N PRO A 118 18.82 14.41 4.19
CA PRO A 118 18.93 13.43 3.11
C PRO A 118 19.24 12.00 3.57
N ALA A 119 19.69 11.80 4.80
CA ALA A 119 20.02 10.49 5.33
C ALA A 119 18.76 9.75 5.81
N CYS A 120 18.86 8.43 5.91
CA CYS A 120 17.85 7.64 6.58
C CYS A 120 17.78 8.02 8.06
N PRO A 121 16.59 8.25 8.63
CA PRO A 121 16.46 8.50 10.06
C PRO A 121 16.87 7.26 10.85
N PRO A 122 17.31 7.41 12.11
CA PRO A 122 17.67 6.29 12.96
C PRO A 122 16.45 5.39 13.19
N LYS A 123 16.67 4.07 13.23
CA LYS A 123 15.62 3.13 13.61
C LYS A 123 15.22 3.36 15.06
N PRO A 124 13.92 3.19 15.40
CA PRO A 124 13.45 3.40 16.76
C PRO A 124 14.09 2.40 17.74
N ASP A 125 14.32 2.83 18.98
CA ASP A 125 14.64 1.93 20.08
C ASP A 125 13.42 1.03 20.37
N ARG A 126 13.64 -0.28 20.39
CA ARG A 126 12.61 -1.29 20.65
C ARG A 126 12.60 -1.77 22.13
N SER A 127 13.25 -1.06 23.04
CA SER A 127 13.22 -1.36 24.48
C SER A 127 11.79 -1.32 25.05
N GLN A 128 10.89 -0.55 24.44
CA GLN A 128 9.47 -0.46 24.78
C GLN A 128 8.56 -1.43 23.99
N GLY A 129 9.14 -2.43 23.33
CA GLY A 129 8.43 -3.38 22.47
C GLY A 129 8.29 -2.90 21.04
N TYR A 130 7.28 -3.42 20.32
CA TYR A 130 7.04 -3.03 18.94
C TYR A 130 6.30 -1.69 18.89
N VAL A 131 6.99 -0.67 18.39
CA VAL A 131 6.46 0.69 18.23
C VAL A 131 6.82 1.22 16.84
N TRP A 132 5.97 2.08 16.29
CA TRP A 132 6.23 2.83 15.06
C TRP A 132 6.75 4.22 15.40
N PRO A 133 7.82 4.70 14.74
CA PRO A 133 8.29 6.07 14.86
C PRO A 133 7.40 7.01 14.04
N LEU A 134 7.04 8.13 14.64
CA LEU A 134 6.34 9.22 13.98
C LEU A 134 7.37 10.25 13.54
N TYR A 135 8.13 9.90 12.48
CA TYR A 135 9.09 10.82 11.90
C TYR A 135 8.40 12.09 11.38
N ASP A 136 9.15 13.19 11.27
CA ASP A 136 8.63 14.42 10.68
C ASP A 136 8.46 14.26 9.16
N TYR A 137 7.56 13.37 8.76
CA TYR A 137 7.13 13.23 7.38
C TYR A 137 6.33 14.46 6.96
N GLN A 138 6.58 14.90 5.73
CA GLN A 138 5.74 15.90 5.07
C GLN A 138 5.22 15.31 3.76
N LEU A 139 4.02 15.75 3.34
CA LEU A 139 3.41 15.30 2.09
C LEU A 139 4.00 16.08 0.91
N TYR A 140 4.34 15.36 -0.15
CA TYR A 140 4.85 15.93 -1.40
C TYR A 140 4.09 15.36 -2.58
N THR A 141 3.89 16.21 -3.58
CA THR A 141 3.45 15.77 -4.91
C THR A 141 4.61 15.91 -5.90
N ALA A 142 4.71 15.02 -6.87
CA ALA A 142 5.70 15.07 -7.93
C ALA A 142 5.06 14.67 -9.27
N LYS A 143 5.71 14.98 -10.39
CA LYS A 143 5.34 14.39 -11.67
C LYS A 143 5.58 12.88 -11.67
N PRO A 144 4.95 12.08 -12.56
CA PRO A 144 5.14 10.63 -12.61
C PRO A 144 6.58 10.17 -12.88
N ASP A 145 7.44 11.06 -13.36
CA ASP A 145 8.88 10.83 -13.54
C ASP A 145 9.72 11.19 -12.31
N GLY A 146 9.08 11.61 -11.20
CA GLY A 146 9.73 12.02 -9.96
C GLY A 146 10.24 13.47 -9.93
N THR A 147 10.05 14.24 -10.99
CA THR A 147 10.43 15.66 -11.06
C THR A 147 9.35 16.58 -10.52
N ASP A 148 9.66 17.88 -10.40
CA ASP A 148 8.73 18.93 -9.96
C ASP A 148 8.08 18.63 -8.61
N VAL A 149 8.91 18.26 -7.61
CA VAL A 149 8.48 17.96 -6.24
C VAL A 149 7.95 19.23 -5.56
N ARG A 150 6.75 19.15 -4.97
CA ARG A 150 6.08 20.27 -4.29
C ARG A 150 5.46 19.81 -2.98
N PRO A 151 5.57 20.58 -1.90
CA PRO A 151 4.89 20.25 -0.65
C PRO A 151 3.35 20.35 -0.80
N LEU A 152 2.63 19.51 -0.06
CA LEU A 152 1.18 19.55 0.08
C LEU A 152 0.81 19.64 1.55
N ALA A 153 0.03 20.68 1.94
CA ALA A 153 -0.46 20.91 3.29
C ALA A 153 0.62 20.76 4.39
N PRO A 154 1.77 21.46 4.29
CA PRO A 154 2.90 21.27 5.19
C PRO A 154 2.54 21.61 6.64
N ALA A 155 3.08 20.84 7.59
CA ALA A 155 3.03 21.10 9.02
C ALA A 155 4.36 20.65 9.66
N PRO A 156 5.44 21.44 9.53
CA PRO A 156 6.76 21.10 10.03
C PRO A 156 6.75 20.73 11.52
N GLY A 157 7.51 19.69 11.88
CA GLY A 157 7.55 19.17 13.25
C GLY A 157 6.47 18.14 13.56
N SER A 158 5.50 17.95 12.67
CA SER A 158 4.40 16.97 12.79
C SER A 158 4.64 15.77 11.88
N TYR A 159 4.10 14.62 12.28
CA TYR A 159 3.91 13.48 11.39
C TYR A 159 2.80 13.81 10.40
N ASN A 160 3.06 13.72 9.10
CA ASN A 160 2.06 13.84 8.03
C ASN A 160 2.33 12.74 7.01
N ALA A 161 1.56 11.66 7.04
CA ALA A 161 1.75 10.49 6.19
C ALA A 161 0.45 9.73 5.93
N GLU A 162 0.56 8.52 5.37
CA GLU A 162 -0.55 7.61 5.10
C GLU A 162 -1.62 8.26 4.20
N ALA A 163 -1.15 9.01 3.20
CA ALA A 163 -2.02 9.81 2.36
C ALA A 163 -2.54 9.02 1.15
N THR A 164 -3.86 9.07 0.92
CA THR A 164 -4.53 8.50 -0.26
C THR A 164 -5.42 9.52 -0.93
N VAL A 165 -5.78 9.26 -2.19
CA VAL A 165 -6.49 10.22 -3.04
C VAL A 165 -7.82 9.64 -3.50
N SER A 166 -8.89 10.44 -3.44
CA SER A 166 -10.20 10.11 -4.00
C SER A 166 -10.29 10.45 -5.49
N LYS A 167 -11.24 9.84 -6.21
CA LYS A 167 -11.48 10.12 -7.64
C LYS A 167 -11.85 11.58 -7.93
N ASP A 168 -12.44 12.28 -6.97
CA ASP A 168 -12.87 13.68 -7.08
C ASP A 168 -11.85 14.68 -6.52
N GLY A 169 -10.61 14.23 -6.26
CA GLY A 169 -9.49 15.11 -5.95
C GLY A 169 -9.39 15.58 -4.51
N TRP A 170 -9.83 14.77 -3.56
CA TRP A 170 -9.50 14.92 -2.15
C TRP A 170 -8.36 14.00 -1.75
N VAL A 171 -7.49 14.47 -0.87
CA VAL A 171 -6.47 13.69 -0.17
C VAL A 171 -6.94 13.50 1.26
N VAL A 172 -6.96 12.28 1.76
CA VAL A 172 -7.08 11.96 3.20
C VAL A 172 -5.72 11.52 3.71
N PHE A 173 -5.33 11.94 4.92
CA PHE A 173 -4.02 11.63 5.49
C PHE A 173 -4.04 11.69 7.01
N THR A 174 -3.06 11.06 7.65
CA THR A 174 -2.84 11.08 9.11
C THR A 174 -1.89 12.21 9.48
N SER A 175 -2.21 12.97 10.53
CA SER A 175 -1.34 14.06 11.00
C SER A 175 -1.40 14.25 12.51
N THR A 176 -0.24 14.62 13.10
CA THR A 176 -0.14 15.03 14.51
C THR A 176 -0.18 16.55 14.72
N ARG A 177 -0.60 17.33 13.70
CA ARG A 177 -0.56 18.82 13.73
C ARG A 177 -1.33 19.46 14.88
N ASP A 178 -2.37 18.81 15.38
CA ASP A 178 -3.19 19.28 16.51
C ASP A 178 -2.96 18.47 17.79
N GLY A 179 -1.83 17.73 17.87
CA GLY A 179 -1.36 17.09 19.10
C GLY A 179 -1.78 15.63 19.29
N ASP A 180 -2.60 15.07 18.39
CA ASP A 180 -2.98 13.66 18.34
C ASP A 180 -2.82 13.09 16.93
N LEU A 181 -2.89 11.78 16.78
CA LEU A 181 -2.87 11.11 15.48
C LEU A 181 -4.28 11.09 14.88
N ASP A 182 -4.62 12.12 14.12
CA ASP A 182 -5.94 12.32 13.54
C ASP A 182 -5.93 12.27 12.01
N LEU A 183 -7.10 12.00 11.44
CA LEU A 183 -7.33 12.09 10.02
C LEU A 183 -7.68 13.51 9.60
N TYR A 184 -7.08 13.93 8.52
CA TYR A 184 -7.33 15.20 7.83
C TYR A 184 -7.63 14.95 6.36
N LYS A 185 -8.38 15.87 5.75
CA LYS A 185 -8.49 15.91 4.29
C LYS A 185 -8.14 17.29 3.74
N VAL A 186 -7.68 17.31 2.50
CA VAL A 186 -7.29 18.53 1.79
C VAL A 186 -7.51 18.32 0.28
N ARG A 187 -7.73 19.38 -0.50
CA ARG A 187 -7.74 19.30 -1.96
C ARG A 187 -6.34 19.07 -2.53
N LEU A 188 -6.25 18.53 -3.74
CA LEU A 188 -4.98 18.32 -4.44
C LEU A 188 -4.17 19.61 -4.67
N ASP A 189 -4.82 20.77 -4.66
CA ASP A 189 -4.19 22.10 -4.74
C ASP A 189 -3.76 22.67 -3.38
N GLY A 190 -3.96 21.92 -2.28
CA GLY A 190 -3.63 22.33 -0.91
C GLY A 190 -4.71 23.16 -0.22
N THR A 191 -5.84 23.44 -0.86
CA THR A 191 -6.95 24.20 -0.26
C THR A 191 -7.91 23.30 0.52
N GLY A 192 -8.76 23.89 1.36
CA GLY A 192 -9.85 23.19 2.04
C GLY A 192 -9.40 22.17 3.10
N LEU A 193 -8.27 22.41 3.78
CA LEU A 193 -7.81 21.55 4.87
C LEU A 193 -8.87 21.45 5.97
N GLN A 194 -9.24 20.23 6.33
CA GLN A 194 -10.23 19.92 7.35
C GLN A 194 -9.77 18.73 8.21
N ARG A 195 -9.87 18.84 9.54
CA ARG A 195 -9.73 17.74 10.49
C ARG A 195 -11.01 16.91 10.49
N LEU A 196 -10.89 15.58 10.40
CA LEU A 196 -12.02 14.63 10.31
C LEU A 196 -12.26 13.89 11.62
N THR A 197 -11.20 13.62 12.40
CA THR A 197 -11.28 12.90 13.68
C THR A 197 -10.72 13.75 14.81
N THR A 198 -11.21 13.52 16.03
CA THR A 198 -10.82 14.28 17.24
C THR A 198 -10.88 13.43 18.51
N THR A 199 -11.25 12.15 18.39
CA THR A 199 -11.31 11.24 19.53
C THR A 199 -9.90 10.78 19.91
N PRO A 200 -9.50 10.83 21.19
CA PRO A 200 -8.17 10.40 21.61
C PRO A 200 -7.82 8.99 21.13
N GLY A 201 -6.61 8.84 20.54
CA GLY A 201 -6.10 7.61 19.98
C GLY A 201 -5.57 7.77 18.56
N TYR A 202 -5.05 6.69 18.01
CA TYR A 202 -4.53 6.69 16.65
C TYR A 202 -5.66 6.50 15.64
N ASP A 203 -5.77 7.42 14.69
CA ASP A 203 -6.59 7.32 13.49
C ASP A 203 -5.69 7.41 12.25
N GLY A 204 -5.67 6.39 11.38
CA GLY A 204 -4.77 6.41 10.24
C GLY A 204 -5.04 5.37 9.17
N GLY A 205 -4.17 5.37 8.14
CA GLY A 205 -4.23 4.43 7.03
C GLY A 205 -5.55 4.45 6.28
N ALA A 206 -6.06 5.63 5.98
CA ALA A 206 -7.39 5.86 5.46
C ALA A 206 -7.47 5.76 3.93
N PHE A 207 -8.56 5.16 3.43
CA PHE A 207 -8.87 5.07 2.00
C PHE A 207 -10.32 5.49 1.72
N PHE A 208 -10.54 6.17 0.60
CA PHE A 208 -11.89 6.49 0.14
C PHE A 208 -12.60 5.27 -0.43
N SER A 209 -13.93 5.24 -0.27
CA SER A 209 -14.79 4.30 -0.99
C SER A 209 -14.75 4.54 -2.50
N PRO A 210 -15.13 3.56 -3.35
CA PRO A 210 -15.12 3.70 -4.81
C PRO A 210 -15.93 4.89 -5.34
N ASP A 211 -16.97 5.31 -4.62
CA ASP A 211 -17.82 6.48 -4.94
C ASP A 211 -17.34 7.79 -4.27
N GLY A 212 -16.26 7.74 -3.46
CA GLY A 212 -15.69 8.90 -2.77
C GLY A 212 -16.50 9.42 -1.58
N LYS A 213 -17.62 8.78 -1.22
CA LYS A 213 -18.54 9.30 -0.19
C LYS A 213 -18.21 8.86 1.22
N ARG A 214 -17.43 7.79 1.38
CA ARG A 214 -17.01 7.24 2.67
C ARG A 214 -15.51 7.07 2.72
N ILE A 215 -14.99 6.93 3.94
CA ILE A 215 -13.60 6.67 4.26
C ILE A 215 -13.57 5.46 5.18
N VAL A 216 -12.75 4.46 4.84
CA VAL A 216 -12.35 3.36 5.73
C VAL A 216 -10.99 3.69 6.32
N TYR A 217 -10.79 3.41 7.60
CA TYR A 217 -9.54 3.69 8.31
C TYR A 217 -9.34 2.71 9.46
N ARG A 218 -8.14 2.67 10.01
CA ARG A 218 -7.85 1.94 11.26
C ARG A 218 -7.76 2.91 12.42
N ALA A 219 -8.25 2.49 13.58
CA ALA A 219 -8.19 3.32 14.77
C ALA A 219 -7.92 2.51 16.05
N SER A 220 -7.21 3.13 17.00
CA SER A 220 -7.19 2.70 18.38
C SER A 220 -8.05 3.63 19.22
N ARG A 221 -8.63 3.08 20.28
CA ARG A 221 -9.41 3.84 21.27
C ARG A 221 -8.92 3.42 22.66
N PRO A 222 -7.82 4.03 23.16
CA PRO A 222 -7.28 3.69 24.45
C PRO A 222 -8.30 3.98 25.55
N VAL A 223 -8.47 3.03 26.46
CA VAL A 223 -9.38 3.20 27.59
C VAL A 223 -8.77 4.20 28.58
N PRO A 224 -9.53 5.15 29.12
CA PRO A 224 -9.05 6.09 30.15
C PRO A 224 -8.33 5.39 31.30
N GLY A 225 -7.16 5.91 31.70
CA GLY A 225 -6.26 5.34 32.69
C GLY A 225 -4.96 4.81 32.06
N PRO A 226 -4.39 3.70 32.54
CA PRO A 226 -3.04 3.26 32.16
C PRO A 226 -2.82 3.07 30.68
N GLU A 227 -3.85 2.71 29.92
CA GLU A 227 -3.74 2.53 28.46
C GLU A 227 -3.64 3.88 27.73
N GLU A 228 -4.48 4.85 28.10
CA GLU A 228 -4.40 6.20 27.55
C GLU A 228 -3.10 6.90 27.97
N ASP A 229 -2.64 6.66 29.22
CA ASP A 229 -1.38 7.20 29.72
C ASP A 229 -0.17 6.66 28.91
N ASP A 230 -0.13 5.35 28.60
CA ASP A 230 0.90 4.74 27.73
C ASP A 230 0.86 5.34 26.31
N TYR A 231 -0.33 5.46 25.74
CA TYR A 231 -0.51 6.09 24.42
C TYR A 231 0.05 7.52 24.39
N ARG A 232 -0.33 8.35 25.37
CA ARG A 232 0.13 9.75 25.46
C ARG A 232 1.64 9.85 25.72
N ALA A 233 2.18 8.95 26.55
CA ALA A 233 3.61 8.89 26.84
C ALA A 233 4.44 8.49 25.60
N LEU A 234 3.95 7.57 24.80
CA LEU A 234 4.56 7.20 23.51
C LEU A 234 4.46 8.33 22.50
N LEU A 235 3.30 8.95 22.38
CA LEU A 235 3.07 10.07 21.45
C LEU A 235 3.99 11.25 21.75
N ALA A 236 4.21 11.57 23.02
CA ALA A 236 5.16 12.61 23.44
C ALA A 236 6.62 12.30 23.03
N GLN A 237 6.96 11.02 22.84
CA GLN A 237 8.24 10.55 22.32
C GLN A 237 8.24 10.38 20.77
N LYS A 238 7.17 10.80 20.10
CA LYS A 238 6.95 10.57 18.65
C LYS A 238 6.94 9.08 18.31
N LEU A 239 6.28 8.28 19.11
CA LEU A 239 6.08 6.85 18.94
C LEU A 239 4.60 6.52 19.04
N VAL A 240 4.18 5.40 18.42
CA VAL A 240 2.85 4.81 18.60
C VAL A 240 2.95 3.29 18.63
N ARG A 241 2.13 2.65 19.47
CA ARG A 241 2.01 1.20 19.53
C ARG A 241 0.88 0.74 18.61
N PRO A 242 1.17 0.00 17.52
CA PRO A 242 0.16 -0.41 16.55
C PRO A 242 -0.54 -1.72 16.98
N SER A 243 -1.01 -1.77 18.21
CA SER A 243 -1.75 -2.91 18.76
C SER A 243 -3.20 -2.54 19.02
N ARG A 244 -4.11 -3.52 18.90
CA ARG A 244 -5.56 -3.32 19.09
C ARG A 244 -6.12 -2.17 18.23
N LEU A 245 -5.76 -2.23 16.95
CA LEU A 245 -6.32 -1.36 15.93
C LEU A 245 -7.57 -2.03 15.36
N GLU A 246 -8.68 -1.33 15.32
CA GLU A 246 -9.91 -1.81 14.69
C GLU A 246 -10.19 -1.05 13.41
N ILE A 247 -10.95 -1.66 12.51
CA ILE A 247 -11.38 -1.04 11.25
C ILE A 247 -12.63 -0.21 11.53
N TRP A 248 -12.63 1.00 11.02
CA TRP A 248 -13.71 1.98 11.15
C TRP A 248 -14.11 2.51 9.78
N VAL A 249 -15.35 2.98 9.68
CA VAL A 249 -15.87 3.69 8.51
C VAL A 249 -16.50 5.00 8.96
N MET A 250 -16.41 6.02 8.11
CA MET A 250 -17.11 7.31 8.26
C MET A 250 -17.54 7.86 6.92
N ASN A 251 -18.43 8.84 6.93
CA ASN A 251 -18.67 9.68 5.76
C ASN A 251 -17.42 10.51 5.40
N ALA A 252 -17.24 10.86 4.13
CA ALA A 252 -16.08 11.63 3.67
C ALA A 252 -15.99 13.06 4.25
N ASP A 253 -17.01 13.51 4.97
CA ASP A 253 -17.01 14.78 5.72
C ASP A 253 -16.64 14.61 7.21
N GLY A 254 -16.35 13.37 7.66
CA GLY A 254 -16.00 13.05 9.05
C GLY A 254 -17.20 12.69 9.93
N THR A 255 -18.42 12.71 9.41
CA THR A 255 -19.63 12.32 10.15
C THR A 255 -19.87 10.81 10.11
N ASP A 256 -20.79 10.30 10.94
CA ASP A 256 -21.23 8.89 10.97
C ASP A 256 -20.06 7.90 11.16
N GLN A 257 -19.17 8.19 12.12
CA GLN A 257 -18.05 7.33 12.45
C GLN A 257 -18.55 6.09 13.20
N HIS A 258 -18.26 4.90 12.67
CA HIS A 258 -18.63 3.65 13.33
C HIS A 258 -17.54 2.58 13.17
N GLN A 259 -17.43 1.72 14.17
CA GLN A 259 -16.50 0.61 14.22
C GLN A 259 -17.06 -0.58 13.44
N VAL A 260 -16.25 -1.18 12.56
CA VAL A 260 -16.61 -2.34 11.74
C VAL A 260 -16.11 -3.64 12.36
N THR A 261 -14.88 -3.66 12.89
CA THR A 261 -14.31 -4.87 13.50
C THR A 261 -14.24 -4.75 15.02
N HIS A 262 -14.39 -5.88 15.73
CA HIS A 262 -14.33 -5.98 17.20
C HIS A 262 -13.51 -7.21 17.62
N VAL A 263 -12.35 -7.40 16.98
CA VAL A 263 -11.57 -8.63 17.12
C VAL A 263 -10.42 -8.52 18.12
N GLY A 264 -10.12 -7.30 18.60
CA GLY A 264 -9.09 -7.08 19.62
C GLY A 264 -7.67 -7.38 19.15
N ALA A 265 -7.45 -7.33 17.83
CA ALA A 265 -6.19 -7.62 17.16
C ALA A 265 -5.56 -6.37 16.56
N ALA A 266 -4.40 -6.50 15.91
CA ALA A 266 -3.86 -5.46 15.07
C ALA A 266 -4.45 -5.62 13.65
N ASN A 267 -5.39 -4.74 13.30
CA ASN A 267 -5.99 -4.69 11.96
C ASN A 267 -5.46 -3.44 11.25
N PHE A 268 -4.97 -3.56 10.02
CA PHE A 268 -4.44 -2.42 9.30
C PHE A 268 -4.58 -2.54 7.79
N ALA A 269 -4.24 -1.43 7.08
CA ALA A 269 -4.33 -1.30 5.64
C ALA A 269 -5.70 -1.72 5.08
N PRO A 270 -6.83 -1.18 5.60
CA PRO A 270 -8.14 -1.48 5.07
C PRO A 270 -8.32 -0.85 3.70
N PHE A 271 -8.99 -1.56 2.80
CA PHE A 271 -9.36 -1.06 1.49
C PHE A 271 -10.77 -1.50 1.11
N PHE A 272 -11.60 -0.61 0.56
CA PHE A 272 -12.92 -1.01 0.08
C PHE A 272 -12.83 -1.94 -1.11
N HIS A 273 -13.58 -3.03 -1.07
CA HIS A 273 -13.86 -3.81 -2.26
C HIS A 273 -14.58 -2.94 -3.31
N PRO A 274 -14.37 -3.16 -4.62
CA PRO A 274 -15.02 -2.36 -5.68
C PRO A 274 -16.57 -2.33 -5.65
N ASP A 275 -17.21 -3.27 -4.94
CA ASP A 275 -18.67 -3.24 -4.72
C ASP A 275 -19.10 -2.12 -3.74
N GLY A 276 -18.14 -1.48 -3.05
CA GLY A 276 -18.40 -0.43 -2.08
C GLY A 276 -19.03 -0.87 -0.77
N ARG A 277 -19.14 -2.19 -0.50
CA ARG A 277 -19.80 -2.75 0.69
C ARG A 277 -18.88 -3.59 1.54
N ARG A 278 -17.92 -4.28 0.92
CA ARG A 278 -16.95 -5.11 1.61
C ARG A 278 -15.64 -4.35 1.78
N ILE A 279 -14.89 -4.72 2.82
CA ILE A 279 -13.60 -4.15 3.17
C ILE A 279 -12.61 -5.30 3.28
N ILE A 280 -11.49 -5.21 2.55
CA ILE A 280 -10.34 -6.11 2.74
C ILE A 280 -9.31 -5.42 3.63
N PHE A 281 -8.67 -6.16 4.53
CA PHE A 281 -7.67 -5.63 5.46
C PHE A 281 -6.71 -6.72 5.93
N ALA A 282 -5.57 -6.35 6.50
CA ALA A 282 -4.63 -7.27 7.13
C ALA A 282 -4.90 -7.37 8.63
N SER A 283 -4.82 -8.59 9.18
CA SER A 283 -5.05 -8.83 10.60
C SER A 283 -4.25 -10.01 11.15
N ASN A 284 -3.78 -9.89 12.40
CA ASN A 284 -3.21 -10.99 13.15
C ASN A 284 -4.20 -11.62 14.14
N VAL A 285 -5.50 -11.60 13.82
CA VAL A 285 -6.58 -12.08 14.71
C VAL A 285 -6.43 -13.52 15.18
N LYS A 286 -5.74 -14.37 14.43
CA LYS A 286 -5.44 -15.76 14.83
C LYS A 286 -4.43 -15.86 15.97
N ASP A 287 -3.48 -14.93 16.02
CA ASP A 287 -2.51 -14.77 17.11
C ASP A 287 -2.22 -13.28 17.34
N PRO A 288 -3.04 -12.58 18.14
CA PRO A 288 -2.94 -11.13 18.32
C PRO A 288 -1.62 -10.63 18.91
N ARG A 289 -0.73 -11.52 19.35
CA ARG A 289 0.61 -11.20 19.83
C ARG A 289 1.72 -11.63 18.88
N GLY A 290 1.36 -12.39 17.83
CA GLY A 290 2.28 -12.94 16.85
C GLY A 290 2.47 -12.05 15.63
N PRO A 291 3.49 -12.35 14.82
CA PRO A 291 3.81 -11.62 13.61
C PRO A 291 3.06 -12.14 12.37
N ASN A 292 2.22 -13.17 12.51
CA ASN A 292 1.45 -13.73 11.40
C ASN A 292 0.26 -12.83 11.11
N PHE A 293 0.23 -12.25 9.92
CA PHE A 293 -0.87 -11.46 9.41
C PHE A 293 -1.41 -12.07 8.13
N ASP A 294 -2.71 -12.28 8.10
CA ASP A 294 -3.46 -12.71 6.92
C ASP A 294 -4.37 -11.58 6.41
N LEU A 295 -4.79 -11.68 5.16
CA LEU A 295 -5.83 -10.82 4.61
C LEU A 295 -7.21 -11.37 4.99
N TYR A 296 -8.10 -10.45 5.37
CA TYR A 296 -9.49 -10.73 5.70
C TYR A 296 -10.42 -9.83 4.91
N LEU A 297 -11.62 -10.33 4.64
CA LEU A 297 -12.73 -9.60 4.05
C LEU A 297 -13.86 -9.50 5.08
N VAL A 298 -14.54 -8.35 5.16
CA VAL A 298 -15.68 -8.12 6.05
C VAL A 298 -16.67 -7.19 5.36
N ASN A 299 -17.96 -7.31 5.67
CA ASN A 299 -18.94 -6.30 5.26
C ASN A 299 -18.76 -5.01 6.07
N ASP A 300 -19.12 -3.87 5.51
CA ASP A 300 -19.02 -2.56 6.17
C ASP A 300 -19.94 -2.42 7.41
N ASP A 301 -20.88 -3.34 7.60
CA ASP A 301 -21.69 -3.48 8.82
C ASP A 301 -21.05 -4.41 9.88
N GLY A 302 -19.85 -4.92 9.63
CA GLY A 302 -19.11 -5.82 10.54
C GLY A 302 -19.47 -7.30 10.42
N THR A 303 -20.43 -7.67 9.58
CA THR A 303 -20.82 -9.06 9.35
C THR A 303 -19.93 -9.75 8.31
N GLY A 304 -19.98 -11.08 8.25
CA GLY A 304 -19.36 -11.85 7.17
C GLY A 304 -17.82 -11.82 7.18
N LEU A 305 -17.17 -11.73 8.35
CA LEU A 305 -15.72 -11.81 8.45
C LEU A 305 -15.20 -13.13 7.86
N GLU A 306 -14.34 -13.02 6.86
CA GLU A 306 -13.78 -14.15 6.11
C GLU A 306 -12.27 -14.00 5.93
N GLN A 307 -11.52 -15.10 6.10
CA GLN A 307 -10.10 -15.14 5.81
C GLN A 307 -9.86 -15.36 4.32
N VAL A 308 -9.00 -14.53 3.72
CA VAL A 308 -8.65 -14.55 2.29
C VAL A 308 -7.32 -15.28 2.04
N THR A 309 -6.28 -14.98 2.83
CA THR A 309 -4.98 -15.64 2.74
C THR A 309 -4.71 -16.52 3.94
N THR A 310 -3.82 -17.53 3.78
CA THR A 310 -3.56 -18.57 4.81
C THR A 310 -2.07 -18.85 4.97
N TYR A 311 -1.21 -18.00 4.46
CA TYR A 311 0.24 -18.15 4.55
C TYR A 311 0.71 -17.93 6.00
N ASP A 312 1.54 -18.85 6.52
CA ASP A 312 2.14 -18.71 7.85
C ASP A 312 3.29 -17.68 7.83
N GLY A 313 2.92 -16.40 7.89
CA GLY A 313 3.85 -15.27 7.80
C GLY A 313 3.11 -13.94 7.72
N PHE A 314 3.58 -13.05 6.86
CA PHE A 314 3.02 -11.72 6.70
C PHE A 314 2.37 -11.57 5.33
N ASP A 315 1.08 -11.28 5.30
CA ASP A 315 0.33 -10.77 4.15
C ASP A 315 -0.33 -9.45 4.56
N GLY A 316 -0.10 -8.36 3.80
CA GLY A 316 -0.62 -7.04 4.16
C GLY A 316 -0.74 -6.07 2.99
N PHE A 317 -1.31 -4.89 3.25
CA PHE A 317 -1.46 -3.81 2.28
C PHE A 317 -2.21 -4.23 1.01
N PRO A 318 -3.42 -4.81 1.13
CA PRO A 318 -4.18 -5.24 -0.01
C PRO A 318 -4.83 -4.06 -0.74
N MET A 319 -4.83 -4.07 -2.08
CA MET A 319 -5.60 -3.14 -2.89
C MET A 319 -6.16 -3.82 -4.14
N PHE A 320 -7.45 -3.68 -4.37
CA PHE A 320 -8.09 -4.13 -5.61
C PHE A 320 -7.71 -3.23 -6.78
N SER A 321 -7.56 -3.83 -7.97
CA SER A 321 -7.48 -3.06 -9.21
C SER A 321 -8.77 -2.26 -9.44
N PRO A 322 -8.73 -1.15 -10.22
CA PRO A 322 -9.91 -0.31 -10.46
C PRO A 322 -11.10 -1.05 -11.07
N ASP A 323 -10.86 -2.14 -11.79
CA ASP A 323 -11.88 -3.00 -12.38
C ASP A 323 -12.34 -4.14 -11.46
N GLY A 324 -11.73 -4.26 -10.26
CA GLY A 324 -12.05 -5.28 -9.25
C GLY A 324 -11.60 -6.71 -9.58
N ARG A 325 -10.88 -6.91 -10.69
CA ARG A 325 -10.52 -8.26 -11.17
C ARG A 325 -9.20 -8.77 -10.62
N ARG A 326 -8.39 -7.91 -10.02
CA ARG A 326 -7.09 -8.27 -9.47
C ARG A 326 -6.91 -7.70 -8.08
N LEU A 327 -6.14 -8.40 -7.27
CA LEU A 327 -5.70 -7.98 -5.95
C LEU A 327 -4.18 -7.90 -5.96
N VAL A 328 -3.61 -6.78 -5.48
CA VAL A 328 -2.19 -6.70 -5.11
C VAL A 328 -2.07 -6.66 -3.60
N PHE A 329 -0.99 -7.22 -3.06
CA PHE A 329 -0.67 -7.17 -1.64
C PHE A 329 0.82 -7.40 -1.42
N ALA A 330 1.32 -7.07 -0.24
CA ALA A 330 2.67 -7.40 0.20
C ALA A 330 2.68 -8.71 0.97
N SER A 331 3.71 -9.54 0.77
CA SER A 331 3.87 -10.79 1.48
C SER A 331 5.35 -11.13 1.68
N ASN A 332 5.68 -11.82 2.75
CA ASN A 332 7.01 -12.42 2.94
C ASN A 332 7.08 -13.88 2.49
N ARG A 333 6.03 -14.42 1.83
CA ARG A 333 6.09 -15.72 1.13
C ARG A 333 7.19 -15.69 0.08
N ASN A 334 7.92 -16.80 -0.07
CA ASN A 334 9.11 -16.91 -0.94
C ASN A 334 10.28 -15.97 -0.57
N GLY A 335 10.24 -15.27 0.57
CA GLY A 335 11.34 -14.47 1.08
C GLY A 335 12.57 -15.35 1.32
N LYS A 336 13.75 -14.89 0.90
CA LYS A 336 15.03 -15.59 1.06
C LYS A 336 15.81 -15.14 2.30
N LYS A 337 15.40 -14.03 2.89
CA LYS A 337 16.05 -13.42 4.05
C LYS A 337 15.00 -12.97 5.06
N VAL A 338 15.38 -12.96 6.33
CA VAL A 338 14.55 -12.36 7.39
C VAL A 338 14.31 -10.88 7.09
N GLY A 339 13.06 -10.46 7.18
CA GLY A 339 12.63 -9.08 6.86
C GLY A 339 12.33 -8.82 5.39
N GLU A 340 12.60 -9.79 4.48
CA GLU A 340 12.24 -9.65 3.07
C GLU A 340 10.72 -9.72 2.92
N THR A 341 10.15 -8.70 2.27
CA THR A 341 8.76 -8.65 1.80
C THR A 341 8.74 -8.32 0.32
N ASN A 342 7.75 -8.83 -0.39
CA ASN A 342 7.61 -8.63 -1.83
C ASN A 342 6.17 -8.31 -2.20
N VAL A 343 5.99 -7.65 -3.34
CA VAL A 343 4.68 -7.38 -3.93
C VAL A 343 4.20 -8.59 -4.71
N PHE A 344 2.96 -8.99 -4.46
CA PHE A 344 2.26 -10.06 -5.15
C PHE A 344 1.00 -9.54 -5.82
N ILE A 345 0.60 -10.23 -6.89
CA ILE A 345 -0.64 -9.95 -7.63
C ILE A 345 -1.36 -11.27 -7.93
N ALA A 346 -2.67 -11.27 -7.76
CA ALA A 346 -3.54 -12.38 -8.13
C ALA A 346 -4.74 -11.91 -8.95
N ASP A 347 -5.32 -12.79 -9.76
CA ASP A 347 -6.66 -12.62 -10.26
C ASP A 347 -7.65 -12.89 -9.12
N TRP A 348 -8.62 -11.99 -8.92
CA TRP A 348 -9.66 -12.12 -7.91
C TRP A 348 -10.84 -12.95 -8.40
N VAL A 349 -11.29 -13.88 -7.57
CA VAL A 349 -12.49 -14.71 -7.80
C VAL A 349 -13.43 -14.55 -6.62
N GLU A 350 -14.73 -14.32 -6.90
CA GLU A 350 -15.80 -14.19 -5.90
C GLU A 350 -16.11 -15.52 -5.20
#